data_605bf3b69ca2b5f5980074c7841e193f
#
_entry.id   605bf3b69ca2b5f5980074c7841e193f
#
_cell.length_a   1.000
_cell.length_b   1.000
_cell.length_c   1.000
_cell.angle_alpha   90.00
_cell.angle_beta   90.00
_cell.angle_gamma   90.00
#
_symmetry.space_group_name_H-M   'P 1'
#
loop_
_entity.id
_entity.type
_entity.pdbx_description
1 polymer ?
#
loop_
_entity_poly.entity_id
_entity_poly.type
_entity_poly.pdbx_seq_one_letter_code
_entity_poly.pdbx_strand_id
1 'polypeptide(L)'
;MKKIALLVLLLTVGLVAGRAQESRQDVSISGSVLVEPWVTSTTDVSAGAKRAIGGLASYRFMLTPRGALEANYGFEQNNILYKGPTFLNGYKVNVRNQEITAAYVYNFTFRKFNPFVEGGGGALLWQSLRNEATTTLDLKNQTTIVGLYGAGVAYELSPSFDIRLEYRGILSKVPNFGDTLLNTNKYYNIYNPVIGVAYHF
;
A
#
# COMPACT_ATOMS: atom_id res chain seq x y z
N MET A 1 21.09 -14.77 -12.78
CA MET A 1 20.76 -14.41 -14.16
C MET A 1 19.74 -15.36 -14.80
N LYS A 2 19.91 -16.70 -14.78
CA LYS A 2 18.95 -17.66 -15.39
C LYS A 2 17.52 -17.56 -14.82
N LYS A 3 17.34 -17.32 -13.52
CA LYS A 3 16.02 -17.18 -12.87
C LYS A 3 15.27 -15.91 -13.28
N ILE A 4 16.00 -14.81 -13.52
CA ILE A 4 15.43 -13.53 -14.00
C ILE A 4 15.01 -13.66 -15.45
N ALA A 5 15.84 -14.32 -16.29
CA ALA A 5 15.51 -14.60 -17.69
C ALA A 5 14.26 -15.48 -17.82
N LEU A 6 14.09 -16.48 -16.94
CA LEU A 6 12.91 -17.34 -16.90
C LEU A 6 11.66 -16.56 -16.49
N LEU A 7 11.77 -15.64 -15.53
CA LEU A 7 10.67 -14.78 -15.08
C LEU A 7 10.23 -13.82 -16.19
N VAL A 8 11.19 -13.22 -16.90
CA VAL A 8 10.92 -12.33 -18.04
C VAL A 8 10.29 -13.12 -19.19
N LEU A 9 10.77 -14.34 -19.45
CA LEU A 9 10.21 -15.21 -20.50
C LEU A 9 8.75 -15.64 -20.16
N LEU A 10 8.47 -16.00 -18.92
CA LEU A 10 7.11 -16.31 -18.44
C LEU A 10 6.17 -15.11 -18.55
N LEU A 11 6.64 -13.91 -18.21
CA LEU A 11 5.90 -12.66 -18.38
C LEU A 11 5.61 -12.35 -19.86
N THR A 12 6.58 -12.57 -20.75
CA THR A 12 6.39 -12.31 -22.19
C THR A 12 5.49 -13.32 -22.88
N VAL A 13 5.54 -14.60 -22.48
CA VAL A 13 4.65 -15.65 -23.04
C VAL A 13 3.19 -15.45 -22.58
N GLY A 14 2.96 -14.97 -21.35
CA GLY A 14 1.63 -14.61 -20.86
C GLY A 14 0.97 -13.47 -21.63
N LEU A 15 1.75 -12.52 -22.13
CA LEU A 15 1.27 -11.34 -22.89
C LEU A 15 0.81 -11.65 -24.32
N VAL A 16 1.24 -12.77 -24.90
CA VAL A 16 0.94 -13.12 -26.31
C VAL A 16 -0.36 -13.92 -26.45
N ALA A 17 -0.79 -14.62 -25.40
CA ALA A 17 -1.97 -15.50 -25.44
C ALA A 17 -3.33 -14.76 -25.36
N GLY A 18 -3.34 -13.44 -25.07
CA GLY A 18 -4.55 -12.67 -24.71
C GLY A 18 -5.27 -11.92 -25.83
N ARG A 19 -4.88 -12.05 -27.12
CA ARG A 19 -5.42 -11.19 -28.18
C ARG A 19 -6.83 -11.53 -28.71
N ALA A 20 -7.57 -12.46 -28.11
CA ALA A 20 -8.87 -12.91 -28.62
C ALA A 20 -10.02 -12.88 -27.59
N GLN A 21 -9.79 -12.37 -26.38
CA GLN A 21 -10.82 -12.33 -25.32
C GLN A 21 -10.87 -10.90 -24.78
N GLU A 22 -12.07 -10.39 -24.48
CA GLU A 22 -12.23 -9.14 -23.73
C GLU A 22 -11.23 -9.14 -22.57
N SER A 23 -10.37 -8.12 -22.49
CA SER A 23 -9.28 -8.08 -21.54
C SER A 23 -9.83 -8.17 -20.11
N ARG A 24 -9.68 -9.36 -19.50
CA ARG A 24 -10.17 -9.63 -18.14
C ARG A 24 -9.13 -9.37 -17.07
N GLN A 25 -7.96 -8.90 -17.48
CA GLN A 25 -6.82 -8.73 -16.59
C GLN A 25 -6.15 -7.41 -16.86
N ASP A 26 -5.68 -6.78 -15.81
CA ASP A 26 -4.81 -5.63 -15.93
C ASP A 26 -3.70 -5.66 -14.88
N VAL A 27 -2.59 -5.03 -15.21
CA VAL A 27 -1.50 -4.72 -14.28
C VAL A 27 -1.32 -3.22 -14.21
N SER A 28 -1.07 -2.69 -13.04
CA SER A 28 -0.78 -1.28 -12.86
C SER A 28 0.51 -1.04 -12.09
N ILE A 29 1.16 0.07 -12.42
CA ILE A 29 2.28 0.62 -11.66
C ILE A 29 1.95 2.06 -11.32
N SER A 30 2.08 2.39 -10.04
CA SER A 30 1.63 3.65 -9.49
C SER A 30 2.65 4.25 -8.53
N GLY A 31 2.72 5.58 -8.49
CA GLY A 31 3.33 6.30 -7.40
C GLY A 31 2.32 6.49 -6.27
N SER A 32 2.77 6.36 -5.03
CA SER A 32 1.94 6.52 -3.83
C SER A 32 2.54 7.54 -2.86
N VAL A 33 1.67 8.18 -2.09
CA VAL A 33 2.07 9.03 -0.97
C VAL A 33 1.39 8.53 0.28
N LEU A 34 2.17 8.08 1.25
CA LEU A 34 1.67 7.63 2.55
C LEU A 34 1.60 8.79 3.53
N VAL A 35 0.46 8.98 4.15
CA VAL A 35 0.25 10.00 5.19
C VAL A 35 -0.28 9.31 6.44
N GLU A 36 0.56 9.24 7.47
CA GLU A 36 0.21 8.65 8.76
C GLU A 36 -0.14 9.75 9.76
N PRO A 37 -1.40 9.80 10.26
CA PRO A 37 -1.79 10.81 11.23
C PRO A 37 -1.13 10.55 12.59
N TRP A 38 -1.00 11.62 13.38
CA TRP A 38 -0.58 11.51 14.77
C TRP A 38 -1.66 10.83 15.61
N VAL A 39 -1.23 9.89 16.43
CA VAL A 39 -2.09 9.17 17.38
C VAL A 39 -1.45 9.21 18.76
N THR A 40 -2.23 9.58 19.77
CA THR A 40 -1.78 9.63 21.16
C THR A 40 -2.42 8.50 21.96
N SER A 41 -1.60 7.79 22.73
CA SER A 41 -2.03 6.76 23.68
C SER A 41 -2.62 7.40 24.95
N THR A 42 -3.30 6.58 25.75
CA THR A 42 -3.71 6.95 27.13
C THR A 42 -2.53 7.11 28.09
N THR A 43 -1.35 6.63 27.71
CA THR A 43 -0.08 6.75 28.48
C THR A 43 0.80 7.91 27.98
N ASP A 44 0.22 8.90 27.30
CA ASP A 44 0.90 10.08 26.72
C ASP A 44 2.00 9.76 25.71
N VAL A 45 2.05 8.53 25.19
CA VAL A 45 2.91 8.19 24.06
C VAL A 45 2.19 8.53 22.77
N SER A 46 2.78 9.41 21.97
CA SER A 46 2.27 9.80 20.65
C SER A 46 3.15 9.21 19.57
N ALA A 47 2.53 8.67 18.52
CA ALA A 47 3.22 8.19 17.33
C ALA A 47 2.62 8.83 16.08
N GLY A 48 3.47 9.16 15.13
CA GLY A 48 3.04 9.68 13.83
C GLY A 48 4.22 9.77 12.88
N ALA A 49 3.93 9.88 11.60
CA ALA A 49 4.98 9.96 10.60
C ALA A 49 4.78 11.15 9.66
N LYS A 50 5.88 11.58 9.05
CA LYS A 50 5.84 12.50 7.94
C LYS A 50 5.37 11.76 6.68
N ARG A 51 5.00 12.53 5.65
CA ARG A 51 4.67 11.98 4.33
C ARG A 51 5.82 11.14 3.80
N ALA A 52 5.51 9.94 3.33
CA ALA A 52 6.43 9.08 2.60
C ALA A 52 5.99 8.99 1.14
N ILE A 53 6.95 8.82 0.25
CA ILE A 53 6.70 8.55 -1.16
C ILE A 53 7.09 7.11 -1.40
N GLY A 54 6.26 6.41 -2.16
CA GLY A 54 6.46 5.01 -2.48
C GLY A 54 5.94 4.62 -3.84
N GLY A 55 5.91 3.34 -4.08
CA GLY A 55 5.37 2.71 -5.28
C GLY A 55 4.38 1.62 -4.94
N LEU A 56 3.39 1.45 -5.80
CA LEU A 56 2.37 0.41 -5.73
C LEU A 56 2.31 -0.31 -7.06
N ALA A 57 2.39 -1.63 -7.04
CA ALA A 57 2.09 -2.50 -8.17
C ALA A 57 0.81 -3.27 -7.87
N SER A 58 -0.11 -3.30 -8.82
CA SER A 58 -1.39 -4.00 -8.66
C SER A 58 -1.66 -4.92 -9.84
N TYR A 59 -2.30 -6.05 -9.56
CA TYR A 59 -2.83 -6.96 -10.55
C TYR A 59 -4.33 -7.11 -10.30
N ARG A 60 -5.13 -6.84 -11.32
CA ARG A 60 -6.59 -6.91 -11.24
C ARG A 60 -7.12 -7.97 -12.19
N PHE A 61 -8.01 -8.82 -11.68
CA PHE A 61 -8.70 -9.85 -12.41
C PHE A 61 -10.21 -9.58 -12.38
N MET A 62 -10.82 -9.35 -13.55
CA MET A 62 -12.25 -9.09 -13.69
C MET A 62 -13.05 -10.38 -13.52
N LEU A 63 -13.84 -10.47 -12.47
CA LEU A 63 -14.78 -11.58 -12.22
C LEU A 63 -16.09 -11.41 -13.01
N THR A 64 -16.53 -10.17 -13.11
CA THR A 64 -17.73 -9.75 -13.82
C THR A 64 -17.43 -8.45 -14.58
N PRO A 65 -18.29 -7.97 -15.48
CA PRO A 65 -18.07 -6.71 -16.17
C PRO A 65 -17.87 -5.49 -15.26
N ARG A 66 -18.28 -5.59 -13.99
CA ARG A 66 -18.15 -4.48 -13.01
C ARG A 66 -17.37 -4.87 -11.76
N GLY A 67 -17.21 -6.15 -11.48
CA GLY A 67 -16.53 -6.63 -10.25
C GLY A 67 -15.21 -7.28 -10.57
N ALA A 68 -14.17 -6.92 -9.82
CA ALA A 68 -12.82 -7.45 -9.95
C ALA A 68 -12.22 -7.83 -8.60
N LEU A 69 -11.26 -8.75 -8.61
CA LEU A 69 -10.31 -8.96 -7.52
C LEU A 69 -9.00 -8.30 -7.87
N GLU A 70 -8.44 -7.59 -6.92
CA GLU A 70 -7.17 -6.93 -7.07
C GLU A 70 -6.20 -7.39 -5.99
N ALA A 71 -4.97 -7.69 -6.39
CA ALA A 71 -3.85 -7.97 -5.50
C ALA A 71 -2.85 -6.81 -5.60
N ASN A 72 -2.41 -6.32 -4.46
CA ASN A 72 -1.55 -5.15 -4.36
C ASN A 72 -0.24 -5.48 -3.66
N TYR A 73 0.85 -4.92 -4.17
CA TYR A 73 2.15 -4.88 -3.51
C TYR A 73 2.66 -3.45 -3.48
N GLY A 74 2.77 -2.90 -2.28
CA GLY A 74 3.31 -1.56 -2.02
C GLY A 74 4.68 -1.61 -1.39
N PHE A 75 5.49 -0.59 -1.67
CA PHE A 75 6.81 -0.41 -1.09
C PHE A 75 7.05 1.07 -0.80
N GLU A 76 7.31 1.39 0.48
CA GLU A 76 7.53 2.74 0.93
C GLU A 76 8.62 2.78 2.01
N GLN A 77 9.29 3.94 2.14
CA GLN A 77 10.18 4.22 3.26
C GLN A 77 9.65 5.41 4.03
N ASN A 78 9.58 5.27 5.35
CA ASN A 78 9.01 6.27 6.23
C ASN A 78 9.85 6.47 7.49
N ASN A 79 9.58 7.58 8.19
CA ASN A 79 10.16 7.90 9.49
C ASN A 79 9.04 8.07 10.49
N ILE A 80 8.86 7.11 11.38
CA ILE A 80 7.90 7.20 12.48
C ILE A 80 8.58 7.91 13.65
N LEU A 81 7.94 8.96 14.16
CA LEU A 81 8.39 9.71 15.32
C LEU A 81 7.49 9.37 16.51
N TYR A 82 8.11 8.86 17.56
CA TYR A 82 7.48 8.63 18.84
C TYR A 82 7.84 9.74 19.80
N LYS A 83 6.86 10.25 20.55
CA LYS A 83 7.02 11.25 21.60
C LYS A 83 6.33 10.76 22.86
N GLY A 84 6.89 11.06 24.02
CA GLY A 84 6.30 10.66 25.31
C GLY A 84 7.20 11.07 26.47
N PRO A 85 6.77 10.80 27.71
CA PRO A 85 7.53 11.17 28.91
C PRO A 85 8.95 10.59 28.91
N THR A 86 9.14 9.40 28.36
CA THR A 86 10.44 8.74 28.24
C THR A 86 11.30 9.28 27.09
N PHE A 87 10.69 9.94 26.10
CA PHE A 87 11.35 10.45 24.88
C PHE A 87 11.12 11.94 24.71
N LEU A 88 11.67 12.77 25.60
CA LEU A 88 11.47 14.22 25.61
C LEU A 88 11.86 14.90 24.30
N ASN A 89 12.90 14.41 23.62
CA ASN A 89 13.36 14.90 22.31
C ASN A 89 12.75 14.14 21.12
N GLY A 90 11.86 13.16 21.38
CA GLY A 90 11.32 12.26 20.38
C GLY A 90 12.28 11.12 20.01
N TYR A 91 11.71 9.99 19.65
CA TYR A 91 12.42 8.79 19.18
C TYR A 91 12.02 8.52 17.75
N LYS A 92 12.98 8.62 16.81
CA LYS A 92 12.73 8.48 15.38
C LYS A 92 13.18 7.10 14.89
N VAL A 93 12.28 6.38 14.27
CA VAL A 93 12.53 5.07 13.67
C VAL A 93 12.39 5.18 12.16
N ASN A 94 13.46 4.88 11.43
CA ASN A 94 13.41 4.71 10.00
C ASN A 94 12.84 3.34 9.68
N VAL A 95 11.73 3.28 8.98
CA VAL A 95 11.05 2.04 8.62
C VAL A 95 10.91 1.89 7.12
N ARG A 96 11.08 0.65 6.68
CA ARG A 96 10.64 0.20 5.37
C ARG A 96 9.30 -0.49 5.55
N ASN A 97 8.31 -0.04 4.79
CA ASN A 97 6.98 -0.59 4.81
C ASN A 97 6.73 -1.34 3.51
N GLN A 98 6.30 -2.59 3.62
CA GLN A 98 5.85 -3.38 2.48
C GLN A 98 4.38 -3.74 2.71
N GLU A 99 3.54 -3.40 1.74
CA GLU A 99 2.12 -3.73 1.73
C GLU A 99 1.89 -4.96 0.87
N ILE A 100 1.11 -5.92 1.39
CA ILE A 100 0.55 -7.04 0.62
C ILE A 100 -0.93 -7.07 0.95
N THR A 101 -1.77 -6.65 0.02
CA THR A 101 -3.23 -6.57 0.21
C THR A 101 -3.97 -7.19 -0.95
N ALA A 102 -5.21 -7.59 -0.68
CA ALA A 102 -6.17 -7.99 -1.69
C ALA A 102 -7.49 -7.24 -1.47
N ALA A 103 -8.13 -6.82 -2.54
CA ALA A 103 -9.37 -6.07 -2.51
C ALA A 103 -10.38 -6.58 -3.54
N TYR A 104 -11.64 -6.41 -3.22
CA TYR A 104 -12.71 -6.46 -4.22
C TYR A 104 -12.95 -5.05 -4.72
N VAL A 105 -12.93 -4.88 -6.05
CA VAL A 105 -13.11 -3.61 -6.74
C VAL A 105 -14.44 -3.65 -7.49
N TYR A 106 -15.26 -2.62 -7.30
CA TYR A 106 -16.49 -2.44 -8.07
C TYR A 106 -16.38 -1.22 -8.97
N ASN A 107 -16.48 -1.43 -10.29
CA ASN A 107 -16.32 -0.40 -11.31
C ASN A 107 -17.68 0.13 -11.76
N PHE A 108 -17.81 1.45 -11.85
CA PHE A 108 -18.92 2.16 -12.48
C PHE A 108 -18.48 2.55 -13.90
N THR A 109 -19.04 1.90 -14.91
CA THR A 109 -18.57 2.06 -16.29
C THR A 109 -19.29 3.20 -17.00
N PHE A 110 -18.56 4.26 -17.36
CA PHE A 110 -19.03 5.44 -18.12
C PHE A 110 -18.08 5.75 -19.27
N ARG A 111 -18.24 5.10 -20.41
CA ARG A 111 -17.36 5.30 -21.58
C ARG A 111 -15.86 5.28 -21.19
N LYS A 112 -15.21 6.47 -21.26
CA LYS A 112 -13.78 6.66 -20.96
C LYS A 112 -13.46 6.94 -19.48
N PHE A 113 -14.47 7.23 -18.69
CA PHE A 113 -14.32 7.63 -17.30
C PHE A 113 -14.99 6.59 -16.41
N ASN A 114 -14.19 5.80 -15.73
CA ASN A 114 -14.65 4.66 -14.95
C ASN A 114 -14.31 4.84 -13.46
N PRO A 115 -15.22 5.45 -12.68
CA PRO A 115 -15.07 5.49 -11.23
C PRO A 115 -15.11 4.07 -10.66
N PHE A 116 -14.43 3.87 -9.54
CA PHE A 116 -14.49 2.60 -8.83
C PHE A 116 -14.40 2.81 -7.32
N VAL A 117 -14.84 1.81 -6.58
CA VAL A 117 -14.68 1.69 -5.14
C VAL A 117 -14.06 0.34 -4.82
N GLU A 118 -13.29 0.28 -3.76
CA GLU A 118 -12.65 -0.96 -3.35
C GLU A 118 -12.76 -1.20 -1.85
N GLY A 119 -12.69 -2.46 -1.46
CA GLY A 119 -12.63 -2.88 -0.06
C GLY A 119 -11.96 -4.23 0.07
N GLY A 120 -11.15 -4.36 1.10
CA GLY A 120 -10.36 -5.57 1.28
C GLY A 120 -9.50 -5.54 2.53
N GLY A 121 -8.37 -6.21 2.46
CA GLY A 121 -7.41 -6.26 3.56
C GLY A 121 -6.15 -7.04 3.21
N GLY A 122 -5.27 -7.14 4.18
CA GLY A 122 -4.01 -7.84 4.02
C GLY A 122 -3.06 -7.61 5.18
N ALA A 123 -1.78 -7.40 4.87
CA ALA A 123 -0.74 -7.19 5.85
C ALA A 123 0.22 -6.08 5.46
N LEU A 124 0.66 -5.33 6.46
CA LEU A 124 1.80 -4.42 6.39
C LEU A 124 2.98 -5.05 7.12
N LEU A 125 4.11 -5.15 6.44
CA LEU A 125 5.37 -5.63 6.98
C LEU A 125 6.26 -4.43 7.28
N TRP A 126 6.48 -4.17 8.56
CA TRP A 126 7.30 -3.08 9.08
C TRP A 126 8.70 -3.59 9.35
N GLN A 127 9.68 -3.08 8.62
CA GLN A 127 11.10 -3.38 8.84
C GLN A 127 11.79 -2.17 9.41
N SER A 128 12.31 -2.27 10.63
CA SER A 128 13.15 -1.24 11.23
C SER A 128 14.52 -1.23 10.55
N LEU A 129 14.89 -0.11 9.93
CA LEU A 129 16.18 0.02 9.23
C LEU A 129 17.24 0.68 10.11
N ARG A 130 16.86 1.69 10.89
CA ARG A 130 17.77 2.47 11.74
C ARG A 130 17.01 3.23 12.81
N ASN A 131 17.62 3.32 13.99
CA ASN A 131 17.14 4.11 15.12
C ASN A 131 17.97 5.38 15.21
N GLU A 132 17.34 6.56 15.27
CA GLU A 132 18.01 7.83 15.45
C GLU A 132 17.64 8.41 16.83
N ALA A 133 18.19 7.84 17.90
CA ALA A 133 18.05 8.33 19.26
C ALA A 133 19.26 7.98 20.12
N THR A 134 19.41 8.67 21.23
CA THR A 134 20.45 8.41 22.24
C THR A 134 20.25 7.07 22.96
N THR A 135 19.05 6.52 22.96
CA THR A 135 18.72 5.22 23.57
C THR A 135 18.53 4.22 22.44
N THR A 136 19.35 3.17 22.39
CA THR A 136 19.22 2.07 21.43
C THR A 136 18.18 1.08 21.98
N LEU A 137 17.01 1.03 21.33
CA LEU A 137 16.02 -0.02 21.56
C LEU A 137 16.27 -1.19 20.59
N ASP A 138 16.05 -2.41 21.06
CA ASP A 138 16.12 -3.61 20.20
C ASP A 138 14.80 -3.76 19.43
N LEU A 139 14.69 -3.07 18.32
CA LEU A 139 13.48 -3.07 17.50
C LEU A 139 13.42 -4.26 16.57
N LYS A 140 12.32 -5.00 16.63
CA LYS A 140 12.05 -6.17 15.79
C LYS A 140 11.16 -5.80 14.61
N ASN A 141 11.33 -6.54 13.51
CA ASN A 141 10.38 -6.45 12.40
C ASN A 141 8.99 -6.87 12.89
N GLN A 142 7.97 -6.19 12.41
CA GLN A 142 6.59 -6.45 12.81
C GLN A 142 5.69 -6.58 11.59
N THR A 143 4.76 -7.54 11.64
CA THR A 143 3.68 -7.66 10.64
C THR A 143 2.36 -7.28 11.31
N THR A 144 1.59 -6.45 10.62
CA THR A 144 0.28 -5.98 11.10
C THR A 144 -0.79 -6.31 10.07
N ILE A 145 -1.88 -6.95 10.52
CA ILE A 145 -3.06 -7.17 9.68
C ILE A 145 -3.79 -5.84 9.50
N VAL A 146 -4.24 -5.56 8.28
CA VAL A 146 -4.86 -4.30 7.91
C VAL A 146 -6.16 -4.50 7.14
N GLY A 147 -7.08 -3.53 7.31
CA GLY A 147 -8.22 -3.34 6.44
C GLY A 147 -7.90 -2.29 5.38
N LEU A 148 -8.36 -2.53 4.16
CA LEU A 148 -8.21 -1.63 3.02
C LEU A 148 -9.59 -1.17 2.54
N TYR A 149 -9.71 0.11 2.24
CA TYR A 149 -10.85 0.67 1.51
C TYR A 149 -10.37 1.80 0.63
N GLY A 150 -11.07 2.05 -0.47
CA GLY A 150 -10.66 3.10 -1.39
C GLY A 150 -11.73 3.47 -2.40
N ALA A 151 -11.46 4.56 -3.08
CA ALA A 151 -12.23 5.00 -4.23
C ALA A 151 -11.29 5.69 -5.22
N GLY A 152 -11.58 5.52 -6.49
CA GLY A 152 -10.75 6.09 -7.53
C GLY A 152 -11.47 6.27 -8.84
N VAL A 153 -10.72 6.69 -9.83
CA VAL A 153 -11.17 6.83 -11.21
C VAL A 153 -10.09 6.31 -12.14
N ALA A 154 -10.51 5.51 -13.11
CA ALA A 154 -9.71 5.12 -14.25
C ALA A 154 -10.17 5.93 -15.48
N TYR A 155 -9.24 6.56 -16.16
CA TYR A 155 -9.47 7.27 -17.42
C TYR A 155 -8.80 6.52 -18.56
N GLU A 156 -9.62 6.03 -19.50
CA GLU A 156 -9.17 5.28 -20.65
C GLU A 156 -8.46 6.21 -21.66
N LEU A 157 -7.13 6.03 -21.77
CA LEU A 157 -6.32 6.69 -22.79
C LEU A 157 -6.42 5.96 -24.13
N SER A 158 -6.41 4.64 -24.07
CA SER A 158 -6.52 3.73 -25.20
C SER A 158 -7.17 2.42 -24.77
N PRO A 159 -7.58 1.53 -25.69
CA PRO A 159 -8.14 0.22 -25.33
C PRO A 159 -7.25 -0.64 -24.43
N SER A 160 -5.95 -0.34 -24.37
CA SER A 160 -5.00 -1.10 -23.58
C SER A 160 -4.39 -0.32 -22.40
N PHE A 161 -4.66 0.97 -22.26
CA PHE A 161 -4.03 1.81 -21.23
C PHE A 161 -5.01 2.75 -20.55
N ASP A 162 -4.98 2.75 -19.22
CA ASP A 162 -5.69 3.68 -18.35
C ASP A 162 -4.72 4.49 -17.50
N ILE A 163 -5.08 5.76 -17.22
CA ILE A 163 -4.54 6.48 -16.07
C ILE A 163 -5.49 6.25 -14.90
N ARG A 164 -4.95 5.89 -13.74
CA ARG A 164 -5.69 5.71 -12.49
C ARG A 164 -5.30 6.76 -11.46
N LEU A 165 -6.30 7.39 -10.89
CA LEU A 165 -6.17 8.23 -9.70
C LEU A 165 -7.02 7.59 -8.62
N GLU A 166 -6.42 7.33 -7.46
CA GLU A 166 -7.05 6.57 -6.39
C GLU A 166 -6.71 7.18 -5.04
N TYR A 167 -7.66 7.12 -4.12
CA TYR A 167 -7.48 7.45 -2.73
C TYR A 167 -7.81 6.24 -1.88
N ARG A 168 -6.80 5.73 -1.17
CA ARG A 168 -6.89 4.54 -0.33
C ARG A 168 -6.78 4.91 1.14
N GLY A 169 -7.54 4.23 1.97
CA GLY A 169 -7.44 4.24 3.42
C GLY A 169 -7.02 2.87 3.92
N ILE A 170 -5.95 2.81 4.71
CA ILE A 170 -5.44 1.58 5.29
C ILE A 170 -5.60 1.67 6.81
N LEU A 171 -6.51 0.86 7.37
CA LEU A 171 -6.74 0.75 8.81
C LEU A 171 -5.71 -0.22 9.39
N SER A 172 -4.81 0.29 10.20
CA SER A 172 -3.71 -0.46 10.80
C SER A 172 -3.60 -0.20 12.29
N LYS A 173 -3.07 -1.17 13.03
CA LYS A 173 -2.57 -0.93 14.38
C LYS A 173 -1.22 -0.24 14.29
N VAL A 174 -0.99 0.76 15.14
CA VAL A 174 0.32 1.45 15.24
C VAL A 174 1.40 0.44 15.62
N PRO A 175 2.49 0.33 14.86
CA PRO A 175 3.56 -0.62 15.18
C PRO A 175 4.27 -0.21 16.47
N ASN A 176 4.66 -1.18 17.29
CA ASN A 176 5.48 -0.99 18.49
C ASN A 176 6.83 -1.69 18.42
N PHE A 177 7.10 -2.39 17.30
CA PHE A 177 8.36 -3.11 17.04
C PHE A 177 8.81 -4.07 18.15
N GLY A 178 7.83 -4.59 18.91
CA GLY A 178 8.09 -5.49 20.04
C GLY A 178 8.52 -4.81 21.34
N ASP A 179 8.58 -3.48 21.38
CA ASP A 179 8.93 -2.69 22.56
C ASP A 179 7.68 -2.12 23.24
N THR A 180 7.58 -2.29 24.56
CA THR A 180 6.47 -1.81 25.37
C THR A 180 6.46 -0.29 25.51
N LEU A 181 7.62 0.37 25.45
CA LEU A 181 7.75 1.84 25.52
C LEU A 181 7.17 2.54 24.30
N LEU A 182 7.13 1.86 23.14
CA LEU A 182 6.56 2.39 21.90
C LEU A 182 5.08 1.99 21.72
N ASN A 183 4.52 1.26 22.66
CA ASN A 183 3.15 0.73 22.52
C ASN A 183 2.10 1.82 22.76
N THR A 184 1.43 2.24 21.70
CA THR A 184 0.28 3.14 21.79
C THR A 184 -1.04 2.42 21.97
N ASN A 185 -1.12 1.12 21.64
CA ASN A 185 -2.32 0.28 21.61
C ASN A 185 -3.50 0.92 20.86
N LYS A 186 -3.23 1.71 19.83
CA LYS A 186 -4.22 2.40 19.01
C LYS A 186 -4.20 1.90 17.56
N TYR A 187 -5.33 2.09 16.91
CA TYR A 187 -5.46 1.97 15.46
C TYR A 187 -5.43 3.36 14.84
N TYR A 188 -4.93 3.47 13.65
CA TYR A 188 -4.93 4.68 12.85
C TYR A 188 -5.31 4.38 11.40
N ASN A 189 -5.76 5.40 10.73
CA ASN A 189 -6.06 5.34 9.31
C ASN A 189 -4.91 5.98 8.53
N ILE A 190 -4.22 5.19 7.77
CA ILE A 190 -3.15 5.66 6.88
C ILE A 190 -3.83 6.10 5.58
N TYR A 191 -3.58 7.33 5.17
CA TYR A 191 -4.09 7.86 3.92
C TYR A 191 -3.06 7.66 2.82
N ASN A 192 -3.47 7.08 1.70
CA ASN A 192 -2.58 6.72 0.60
C ASN A 192 -3.19 7.16 -0.75
N PRO A 193 -3.03 8.44 -1.15
CA PRO A 193 -3.31 8.86 -2.50
C PRO A 193 -2.31 8.23 -3.49
N VAL A 194 -2.84 7.72 -4.59
CA VAL A 194 -2.12 6.92 -5.59
C VAL A 194 -2.43 7.46 -6.99
N ILE A 195 -1.40 7.54 -7.83
CA ILE A 195 -1.55 7.86 -9.26
C ILE A 195 -0.68 6.90 -10.08
N GLY A 196 -1.25 6.34 -11.13
CA GLY A 196 -0.53 5.35 -11.93
C GLY A 196 -1.12 5.09 -13.30
N VAL A 197 -0.53 4.12 -13.97
CA VAL A 197 -0.93 3.65 -15.29
C VAL A 197 -1.24 2.15 -15.19
N ALA A 198 -2.34 1.73 -15.79
CA ALA A 198 -2.73 0.34 -15.92
C ALA A 198 -2.67 -0.10 -17.38
N TYR A 199 -2.25 -1.32 -17.60
CA TYR A 199 -2.23 -2.00 -18.89
C TYR A 199 -3.20 -3.19 -18.87
N HIS A 200 -4.11 -3.22 -19.83
CA HIS A 200 -5.11 -4.28 -20.03
C HIS A 200 -4.66 -5.29 -21.07
N PHE A 201 -4.84 -6.58 -20.77
CA PHE A 201 -4.47 -7.70 -21.65
C PHE A 201 -5.40 -8.93 -21.51
#